data_5794304f8b5e07a2a77404f1c1a884be
#
_entry.id   5794304f8b5e07a2a77404f1c1a884be
#
_cell.length_a   1.000
_cell.length_b   1.000
_cell.length_c   1.000
_cell.angle_alpha   90.00
_cell.angle_beta   90.00
_cell.angle_gamma   90.00
#
_symmetry.space_group_name_H-M   'P 1'
#
loop_
_entity.id
_entity.type
_entity.pdbx_description
1 polymer ?
#
loop_
_entity_poly.entity_id
_entity_poly.type
_entity_poly.pdbx_seq_one_letter_code
_entity_poly.pdbx_strand_id
1 'polypeptide(L)'
;MHRLLGITAALAAVVALAAEPAAGPWTKKVQAGKDVYATLKTSQGVITVRLFSKEAPRTVENFVGLATGERAWTDPKTGAQVKGKPLYDGTVFHRVIPGFMIQGGDPTGTGMGDPGYRFADEFQSGRTFDKPGLLAMANAGRNTNGSQFFITTSTPSNLNNRHTIFGEVITGYDVVEKIGNVPRSAEDRPQTPVVLETITLSDKAPNAPAAPKPAAPKSTPR
;
A
#
# COMPACT_ATOMS: atom_id res chain seq x y z
N MET A 1 49.38 13.84 -54.98
CA MET A 1 49.08 14.05 -53.56
C MET A 1 47.59 14.36 -53.43
N HIS A 2 46.75 13.34 -53.16
CA HIS A 2 45.30 13.50 -52.97
C HIS A 2 45.03 13.25 -51.50
N ARG A 3 44.53 14.27 -50.78
CA ARG A 3 44.06 14.16 -49.38
C ARG A 3 42.58 13.78 -49.42
N LEU A 4 42.24 12.59 -48.95
CA LEU A 4 40.87 12.23 -48.62
C LEU A 4 40.51 12.86 -47.28
N LEU A 5 39.49 13.75 -47.26
CA LEU A 5 38.81 14.16 -46.06
C LEU A 5 37.76 13.09 -45.71
N GLY A 6 37.98 12.38 -44.58
CA GLY A 6 36.96 11.50 -43.99
C GLY A 6 35.94 12.34 -43.18
N ILE A 7 34.68 12.30 -43.58
CA ILE A 7 33.56 12.89 -42.84
C ILE A 7 33.07 11.81 -41.88
N THR A 8 33.38 11.95 -40.60
CA THR A 8 32.77 11.12 -39.52
C THR A 8 31.41 11.70 -39.16
N ALA A 9 30.33 11.02 -39.59
CA ALA A 9 28.98 11.32 -39.16
C ALA A 9 28.77 10.79 -37.75
N ALA A 10 28.66 11.69 -36.78
CA ALA A 10 28.25 11.35 -35.41
C ALA A 10 26.72 11.10 -35.37
N LEU A 11 26.36 9.85 -35.18
CA LEU A 11 24.95 9.44 -34.98
C LEU A 11 24.55 9.81 -33.56
N ALA A 12 23.84 10.92 -33.36
CA ALA A 12 23.24 11.27 -32.09
C ALA A 12 22.02 10.37 -31.84
N ALA A 13 22.14 9.41 -30.95
CA ALA A 13 21.00 8.62 -30.49
C ALA A 13 20.07 9.52 -29.64
N VAL A 14 18.94 9.91 -30.19
CA VAL A 14 17.86 10.55 -29.45
C VAL A 14 17.19 9.47 -28.59
N VAL A 15 17.54 9.43 -27.30
CA VAL A 15 16.79 8.66 -26.31
C VAL A 15 15.46 9.38 -26.14
N ALA A 16 14.41 8.87 -26.77
CA ALA A 16 13.05 9.30 -26.52
C ALA A 16 12.69 8.94 -25.08
N LEU A 17 12.68 9.94 -24.18
CA LEU A 17 12.09 9.79 -22.86
C LEU A 17 10.60 9.49 -23.08
N ALA A 18 10.20 8.24 -22.86
CA ALA A 18 8.79 7.89 -22.85
C ALA A 18 8.11 8.76 -21.79
N ALA A 19 7.19 9.64 -22.20
CA ALA A 19 6.41 10.43 -21.26
C ALA A 19 5.70 9.50 -20.29
N GLU A 20 5.85 9.75 -18.99
CA GLU A 20 5.08 9.03 -17.99
C GLU A 20 3.59 9.21 -18.31
N PRO A 21 2.78 8.15 -18.17
CA PRO A 21 1.35 8.27 -18.41
C PRO A 21 0.77 9.36 -17.51
N ALA A 22 -0.13 10.19 -18.05
CA ALA A 22 -0.73 11.29 -17.32
C ALA A 22 -1.37 10.77 -16.03
N ALA A 23 -1.08 11.44 -14.91
CA ALA A 23 -1.61 11.09 -13.61
C ALA A 23 -3.14 10.99 -13.63
N GLY A 24 -3.68 9.91 -13.11
CA GLY A 24 -5.12 9.68 -12.99
C GLY A 24 -5.78 10.63 -11.97
N PRO A 25 -7.11 10.60 -11.85
CA PRO A 25 -7.84 11.53 -11.00
C PRO A 25 -7.47 11.42 -9.51
N TRP A 26 -7.20 10.24 -9.00
CA TRP A 26 -6.81 10.04 -7.61
C TRP A 26 -5.36 10.45 -7.36
N THR A 27 -4.45 10.08 -8.26
CA THR A 27 -3.05 10.53 -8.21
C THR A 27 -2.96 12.07 -8.20
N LYS A 28 -3.76 12.78 -9.02
CA LYS A 28 -3.84 14.25 -9.01
C LYS A 28 -4.34 14.81 -7.67
N LYS A 29 -5.30 14.15 -7.00
CA LYS A 29 -5.75 14.57 -5.67
C LYS A 29 -4.63 14.46 -4.64
N VAL A 30 -3.86 13.38 -4.66
CA VAL A 30 -2.70 13.20 -3.78
C VAL A 30 -1.65 14.28 -4.04
N GLN A 31 -1.30 14.55 -5.30
CA GLN A 31 -0.36 15.61 -5.70
C GLN A 31 -0.80 17.00 -5.24
N ALA A 32 -2.11 17.24 -5.22
CA ALA A 32 -2.70 18.46 -4.67
C ALA A 32 -2.75 18.49 -3.14
N GLY A 33 -2.21 17.47 -2.45
CA GLY A 33 -2.21 17.37 -0.98
C GLY A 33 -3.61 17.24 -0.37
N LYS A 34 -4.59 16.71 -1.13
CA LYS A 34 -5.94 16.49 -0.62
C LYS A 34 -5.99 15.27 0.30
N ASP A 35 -6.91 15.29 1.24
CA ASP A 35 -7.20 14.12 2.05
C ASP A 35 -7.76 13.00 1.16
N VAL A 36 -7.20 11.81 1.30
CA VAL A 36 -7.63 10.59 0.61
C VAL A 36 -7.81 9.49 1.65
N TYR A 37 -8.91 8.79 1.54
CA TYR A 37 -9.26 7.65 2.37
C TYR A 37 -9.34 6.40 1.49
N ALA A 38 -8.79 5.30 1.97
CA ALA A 38 -8.87 4.02 1.29
C ALA A 38 -9.66 3.03 2.14
N THR A 39 -10.67 2.41 1.55
CA THR A 39 -11.46 1.34 2.17
C THR A 39 -11.01 0.01 1.58
N LEU A 40 -10.35 -0.79 2.40
CA LEU A 40 -9.87 -2.13 2.11
C LEU A 40 -10.99 -3.13 2.47
N LYS A 41 -11.64 -3.71 1.47
CA LYS A 41 -12.59 -4.79 1.67
C LYS A 41 -11.82 -6.11 1.72
N THR A 42 -11.93 -6.83 2.82
CA THR A 42 -11.23 -8.11 3.01
C THR A 42 -12.24 -9.24 3.28
N SER A 43 -11.81 -10.48 3.11
CA SER A 43 -12.61 -11.66 3.49
C SER A 43 -12.91 -11.76 4.99
N GLN A 44 -12.29 -10.91 5.83
CA GLN A 44 -12.49 -10.88 7.29
C GLN A 44 -13.29 -9.67 7.78
N GLY A 45 -13.53 -8.68 6.89
CA GLY A 45 -14.22 -7.44 7.20
C GLY A 45 -13.64 -6.25 6.45
N VAL A 46 -14.06 -5.05 6.83
CA VAL A 46 -13.69 -3.79 6.16
C VAL A 46 -12.76 -2.99 7.06
N ILE A 47 -11.68 -2.48 6.47
CA ILE A 47 -10.72 -1.59 7.14
C ILE A 47 -10.70 -0.29 6.34
N THR A 48 -10.86 0.87 7.00
CA THR A 48 -10.69 2.16 6.35
C THR A 48 -9.49 2.89 6.92
N VAL A 49 -8.65 3.42 6.03
CA VAL A 49 -7.43 4.13 6.37
C VAL A 49 -7.47 5.55 5.82
N ARG A 50 -6.94 6.51 6.57
CA ARG A 50 -6.59 7.84 6.08
C ARG A 50 -5.18 7.80 5.53
N LEU A 51 -4.96 8.31 4.32
CA LEU A 51 -3.65 8.36 3.69
C LEU A 51 -2.99 9.73 3.92
N PHE A 52 -1.69 9.73 4.17
CA PHE A 52 -0.92 10.93 4.51
C PHE A 52 -0.33 11.60 3.26
N SER A 53 -1.21 12.09 2.38
CA SER A 53 -0.85 12.66 1.06
C SER A 53 0.20 13.79 1.12
N LYS A 54 0.23 14.58 2.22
CA LYS A 54 1.20 15.67 2.40
C LYS A 54 2.54 15.20 2.97
N GLU A 55 2.54 14.11 3.73
CA GLU A 55 3.67 13.67 4.53
C GLU A 55 4.49 12.59 3.84
N ALA A 56 3.83 11.77 3.00
CA ALA A 56 4.45 10.73 2.19
C ALA A 56 3.84 10.72 0.77
N PRO A 57 3.94 11.83 0.01
CA PRO A 57 3.22 12.01 -1.26
C PRO A 57 3.53 10.93 -2.29
N ARG A 58 4.79 10.57 -2.50
CA ARG A 58 5.19 9.54 -3.48
C ARG A 58 4.67 8.16 -3.10
N THR A 59 4.71 7.84 -1.81
CA THR A 59 4.22 6.56 -1.29
C THR A 59 2.71 6.46 -1.45
N VAL A 60 1.99 7.54 -1.12
CA VAL A 60 0.53 7.60 -1.29
C VAL A 60 0.15 7.57 -2.76
N GLU A 61 0.85 8.29 -3.65
CA GLU A 61 0.66 8.19 -5.12
C GLU A 61 0.85 6.77 -5.62
N ASN A 62 1.90 6.09 -5.16
CA ASN A 62 2.16 4.71 -5.52
C ASN A 62 1.03 3.79 -5.09
N PHE A 63 0.64 3.85 -3.81
CA PHE A 63 -0.44 3.01 -3.26
C PHE A 63 -1.77 3.26 -3.97
N VAL A 64 -2.15 4.52 -4.13
CA VAL A 64 -3.39 4.94 -4.81
C VAL A 64 -3.38 4.51 -6.28
N GLY A 65 -2.27 4.74 -6.99
CA GLY A 65 -2.13 4.37 -8.39
C GLY A 65 -2.22 2.86 -8.62
N LEU A 66 -1.64 2.05 -7.73
CA LEU A 66 -1.75 0.60 -7.78
C LEU A 66 -3.15 0.09 -7.37
N ALA A 67 -3.79 0.77 -6.41
CA ALA A 67 -5.13 0.42 -5.95
C ALA A 67 -6.22 0.69 -7.00
N THR A 68 -6.01 1.66 -7.89
CA THR A 68 -7.00 2.07 -8.90
C THR A 68 -6.65 1.62 -10.32
N GLY A 69 -5.42 1.13 -10.53
CA GLY A 69 -4.91 0.87 -11.88
C GLY A 69 -4.41 2.13 -12.61
N GLU A 70 -4.39 3.30 -11.96
CA GLU A 70 -3.81 4.53 -12.52
C GLU A 70 -2.28 4.41 -12.73
N ARG A 71 -1.62 3.53 -11.99
CA ARG A 71 -0.21 3.20 -12.13
C ARG A 71 -0.03 1.85 -12.78
N ALA A 72 0.76 1.81 -13.86
CA ALA A 72 1.16 0.56 -14.49
C ALA A 72 2.12 -0.24 -13.58
N TRP A 73 2.05 -1.55 -13.64
CA TRP A 73 2.90 -2.47 -12.92
C TRP A 73 3.26 -3.67 -13.80
N THR A 74 4.30 -4.39 -13.46
CA THR A 74 4.73 -5.61 -14.17
C THR A 74 4.20 -6.82 -13.41
N ASP A 75 3.45 -7.67 -14.08
CA ASP A 75 3.03 -8.95 -13.49
C ASP A 75 4.25 -9.86 -13.30
N PRO A 76 4.65 -10.16 -12.06
CA PRO A 76 5.86 -10.96 -11.81
C PRO A 76 5.75 -12.41 -12.28
N LYS A 77 4.55 -12.91 -12.59
CA LYS A 77 4.34 -14.27 -13.11
C LYS A 77 4.58 -14.36 -14.60
N THR A 78 4.25 -13.29 -15.33
CA THR A 78 4.29 -13.28 -16.80
C THR A 78 5.35 -12.34 -17.36
N GLY A 79 5.86 -11.40 -16.56
CA GLY A 79 6.73 -10.30 -17.01
C GLY A 79 6.01 -9.24 -17.82
N ALA A 80 4.68 -9.36 -18.01
CA ALA A 80 3.90 -8.44 -18.81
C ALA A 80 3.61 -7.13 -18.05
N GLN A 81 3.63 -6.01 -18.80
CA GLN A 81 3.13 -4.73 -18.30
C GLN A 81 1.61 -4.74 -18.20
N VAL A 82 1.09 -4.47 -17.00
CA VAL A 82 -0.33 -4.34 -16.70
C VAL A 82 -0.69 -2.87 -16.57
N LYS A 83 -1.69 -2.42 -17.31
CA LYS A 83 -2.19 -1.03 -17.32
C LYS A 83 -3.69 -1.02 -17.09
N GLY A 84 -4.18 -0.01 -16.35
CA GLY A 84 -5.61 0.18 -16.11
C GLY A 84 -6.27 -0.88 -15.23
N LYS A 85 -5.47 -1.72 -14.56
CA LYS A 85 -5.97 -2.78 -13.68
C LYS A 85 -5.36 -2.63 -12.28
N PRO A 86 -6.18 -2.63 -11.21
CA PRO A 86 -5.70 -2.65 -9.83
C PRO A 86 -4.77 -3.83 -9.55
N LEU A 87 -3.65 -3.54 -8.84
CA LEU A 87 -2.72 -4.58 -8.42
C LEU A 87 -3.24 -5.34 -7.20
N TYR A 88 -3.90 -4.62 -6.27
CA TYR A 88 -4.24 -5.18 -4.95
C TYR A 88 -5.44 -6.10 -4.95
N ASP A 89 -6.33 -6.01 -5.94
CA ASP A 89 -7.56 -6.80 -5.99
C ASP A 89 -7.26 -8.30 -6.06
N GLY A 90 -7.79 -9.04 -5.07
CA GLY A 90 -7.59 -10.48 -4.95
C GLY A 90 -6.23 -10.90 -4.36
N THR A 91 -5.36 -9.96 -3.95
CA THR A 91 -4.13 -10.29 -3.22
C THR A 91 -4.45 -10.77 -1.81
N VAL A 92 -3.46 -11.34 -1.13
CA VAL A 92 -3.65 -11.87 0.23
C VAL A 92 -2.75 -11.19 1.25
N PHE A 93 -3.20 -11.18 2.50
CA PHE A 93 -2.30 -10.95 3.63
C PHE A 93 -1.48 -12.22 3.84
N HIS A 94 -0.28 -12.23 3.26
CA HIS A 94 0.57 -13.41 3.19
C HIS A 94 1.40 -13.66 4.46
N ARG A 95 1.50 -12.67 5.35
CA ARG A 95 2.21 -12.76 6.62
C ARG A 95 1.46 -12.00 7.72
N VAL A 96 1.15 -12.68 8.82
CA VAL A 96 0.45 -12.10 9.98
C VAL A 96 1.16 -12.50 11.26
N ILE A 97 1.47 -11.53 12.11
CA ILE A 97 2.13 -11.77 13.41
C ILE A 97 1.33 -11.05 14.49
N PRO A 98 0.69 -11.79 15.43
CA PRO A 98 -0.03 -11.22 16.54
C PRO A 98 0.86 -10.29 17.38
N GLY A 99 0.31 -9.14 17.78
CA GLY A 99 1.07 -8.15 18.55
C GLY A 99 2.21 -7.49 17.78
N PHE A 100 2.22 -7.60 16.44
CA PHE A 100 3.19 -6.91 15.59
C PHE A 100 2.53 -6.25 14.38
N MET A 101 2.14 -7.03 13.35
CA MET A 101 1.56 -6.46 12.12
C MET A 101 0.87 -7.52 11.25
N ILE A 102 0.08 -7.04 10.28
CA ILE A 102 -0.42 -7.83 9.15
C ILE A 102 0.17 -7.26 7.86
N GLN A 103 0.71 -8.11 6.98
CA GLN A 103 1.43 -7.70 5.76
C GLN A 103 0.76 -8.29 4.51
N GLY A 104 0.55 -7.43 3.51
CA GLY A 104 -0.05 -7.78 2.23
C GLY A 104 0.52 -6.96 1.08
N GLY A 105 -0.20 -6.91 -0.06
CA GLY A 105 0.17 -6.10 -1.22
C GLY A 105 1.19 -6.74 -2.15
N ASP A 106 1.47 -8.03 -1.99
CA ASP A 106 2.28 -8.81 -2.92
C ASP A 106 1.38 -9.43 -4.01
N PRO A 107 1.59 -9.10 -5.31
CA PRO A 107 0.81 -9.66 -6.40
C PRO A 107 0.96 -11.18 -6.57
N THR A 108 2.03 -11.78 -6.03
CA THR A 108 2.22 -13.24 -6.04
C THR A 108 1.66 -13.92 -4.80
N GLY A 109 1.47 -13.18 -3.70
CA GLY A 109 1.06 -13.69 -2.40
C GLY A 109 2.13 -14.55 -1.71
N THR A 110 3.39 -14.51 -2.13
CA THR A 110 4.50 -15.30 -1.59
C THR A 110 5.36 -14.53 -0.59
N GLY A 111 5.26 -13.22 -0.57
CA GLY A 111 6.15 -12.29 0.15
C GLY A 111 7.35 -11.83 -0.68
N MET A 112 7.53 -12.37 -1.88
CA MET A 112 8.68 -12.09 -2.76
C MET A 112 8.32 -11.27 -3.99
N GLY A 113 7.02 -11.07 -4.27
CA GLY A 113 6.56 -10.30 -5.43
C GLY A 113 6.67 -8.79 -5.23
N ASP A 114 6.88 -8.08 -6.32
CA ASP A 114 6.92 -6.62 -6.37
C ASP A 114 6.20 -6.10 -7.65
N PRO A 115 5.97 -4.80 -7.79
CA PRO A 115 5.27 -4.23 -8.94
C PRO A 115 6.18 -4.05 -10.18
N GLY A 116 7.43 -4.54 -10.16
CA GLY A 116 8.41 -4.40 -11.22
C GLY A 116 9.25 -3.12 -11.15
N TYR A 117 9.16 -2.38 -10.04
CA TYR A 117 9.97 -1.18 -9.77
C TYR A 117 10.12 -0.96 -8.26
N ARG A 118 11.03 -0.07 -7.89
CA ARG A 118 11.27 0.36 -6.52
C ARG A 118 11.34 1.88 -6.43
N PHE A 119 11.02 2.43 -5.23
CA PHE A 119 11.12 3.87 -4.98
C PHE A 119 11.65 4.16 -3.57
N ALA A 120 12.08 5.42 -3.39
CA ALA A 120 12.76 5.89 -2.19
C ALA A 120 11.83 5.98 -0.99
N ASP A 121 12.42 5.88 0.20
CA ASP A 121 11.77 6.12 1.48
C ASP A 121 11.38 7.61 1.65
N GLU A 122 10.33 7.86 2.43
CA GLU A 122 9.87 9.21 2.81
C GLU A 122 9.77 9.30 4.34
N PHE A 123 10.81 9.84 4.98
CA PHE A 123 10.89 9.99 6.45
C PHE A 123 10.83 11.44 6.90
N GLN A 124 10.62 12.41 5.99
CA GLN A 124 10.67 13.85 6.26
C GLN A 124 9.58 14.33 7.21
N SER A 125 8.48 13.58 7.32
CA SER A 125 7.40 13.90 8.27
C SER A 125 7.79 13.71 9.74
N GLY A 126 8.86 12.95 10.00
CA GLY A 126 9.27 12.60 11.37
C GLY A 126 8.30 11.64 12.09
N ARG A 127 7.33 11.03 11.36
CA ARG A 127 6.39 10.07 11.97
C ARG A 127 7.12 8.86 12.53
N THR A 128 6.63 8.39 13.66
CA THR A 128 7.12 7.20 14.37
C THR A 128 5.99 6.19 14.58
N PHE A 129 6.36 4.95 14.85
CA PHE A 129 5.39 3.90 15.21
C PHE A 129 4.97 4.03 16.69
N ASP A 130 4.27 5.11 17.02
CA ASP A 130 3.86 5.51 18.37
C ASP A 130 2.50 4.96 18.82
N LYS A 131 1.76 4.36 17.87
CA LYS A 131 0.46 3.72 18.11
C LYS A 131 0.24 2.54 17.15
N PRO A 132 -0.64 1.59 17.48
CA PRO A 132 -1.09 0.59 16.53
C PRO A 132 -1.98 1.20 15.44
N GLY A 133 -2.23 0.44 14.37
CA GLY A 133 -3.07 0.86 13.25
C GLY A 133 -2.37 1.77 12.24
N LEU A 134 -1.05 1.87 12.27
CA LEU A 134 -0.28 2.62 11.27
C LEU A 134 -0.04 1.76 10.03
N LEU A 135 -0.29 2.37 8.85
CA LEU A 135 -0.04 1.78 7.55
C LEU A 135 1.34 2.22 7.05
N ALA A 136 2.20 1.27 6.75
CA ALA A 136 3.57 1.52 6.33
C ALA A 136 4.03 0.58 5.21
N MET A 137 5.05 1.02 4.44
CA MET A 137 5.64 0.21 3.36
C MET A 137 6.52 -0.91 3.93
N ALA A 138 6.28 -2.12 3.46
CA ALA A 138 7.26 -3.20 3.58
C ALA A 138 8.38 -2.98 2.54
N ASN A 139 9.63 -3.28 2.93
CA ASN A 139 10.79 -3.14 2.07
C ASN A 139 11.87 -4.18 2.43
N ALA A 140 12.87 -4.32 1.57
CA ALA A 140 14.05 -5.17 1.76
C ALA A 140 15.33 -4.34 2.08
N GLY A 141 15.16 -3.18 2.71
CA GLY A 141 16.19 -2.21 3.05
C GLY A 141 15.87 -0.82 2.48
N ARG A 142 16.79 0.12 2.67
CA ARG A 142 16.57 1.52 2.27
C ARG A 142 16.23 1.66 0.78
N ASN A 143 15.21 2.49 0.48
CA ASN A 143 14.81 2.85 -0.88
C ASN A 143 14.39 1.65 -1.76
N THR A 144 13.81 0.60 -1.16
CA THR A 144 13.33 -0.57 -1.88
C THR A 144 11.83 -0.79 -1.76
N ASN A 145 11.06 0.31 -1.57
CA ASN A 145 9.61 0.24 -1.51
C ASN A 145 9.03 -0.18 -2.86
N GLY A 146 8.01 -1.03 -2.84
CA GLY A 146 7.30 -1.52 -4.02
C GLY A 146 5.79 -1.42 -3.85
N SER A 147 5.09 -2.56 -3.82
CA SER A 147 3.65 -2.63 -3.57
C SER A 147 3.30 -3.16 -2.19
N GLN A 148 4.20 -3.89 -1.52
CA GLN A 148 3.89 -4.51 -0.24
C GLN A 148 3.79 -3.47 0.88
N PHE A 149 2.79 -3.64 1.73
CA PHE A 149 2.53 -2.79 2.90
C PHE A 149 2.17 -3.63 4.11
N PHE A 150 2.24 -3.02 5.29
CA PHE A 150 1.75 -3.65 6.52
C PHE A 150 0.93 -2.65 7.35
N ILE A 151 0.07 -3.20 8.21
CA ILE A 151 -0.68 -2.45 9.21
C ILE A 151 -0.26 -2.97 10.59
N THR A 152 0.17 -2.07 11.48
CA THR A 152 0.68 -2.44 12.79
C THR A 152 -0.45 -2.82 13.75
N THR A 153 -0.18 -3.80 14.62
CA THR A 153 -1.01 -4.15 15.80
C THR A 153 -0.28 -3.86 17.12
N SER A 154 0.85 -3.17 17.03
CA SER A 154 1.67 -2.73 18.16
C SER A 154 2.39 -1.41 17.84
N THR A 155 3.36 -1.03 18.67
CA THR A 155 4.21 0.16 18.50
C THR A 155 5.68 -0.22 18.25
N PRO A 156 6.05 -0.78 17.09
CA PRO A 156 7.39 -1.29 16.83
C PRO A 156 8.40 -0.17 16.56
N SER A 157 8.90 0.48 17.61
CA SER A 157 9.82 1.63 17.52
C SER A 157 11.13 1.33 16.77
N ASN A 158 11.56 0.07 16.74
CA ASN A 158 12.72 -0.39 15.97
C ASN A 158 12.54 -0.26 14.43
N LEU A 159 11.32 -0.02 13.95
CA LEU A 159 11.00 0.25 12.54
C LEU A 159 11.03 1.75 12.17
N ASN A 160 11.20 2.65 13.15
CA ASN A 160 11.30 4.09 12.90
C ASN A 160 12.47 4.39 11.96
N ASN A 161 12.24 5.28 10.98
CA ASN A 161 13.20 5.65 9.93
C ASN A 161 13.73 4.46 9.10
N ARG A 162 12.98 3.36 9.06
CA ARG A 162 13.25 2.18 8.21
C ARG A 162 12.10 1.86 7.28
N HIS A 163 10.86 2.20 7.66
CA HIS A 163 9.66 1.97 6.88
C HIS A 163 8.86 3.26 6.79
N THR A 164 8.49 3.67 5.59
CA THR A 164 7.67 4.87 5.36
C THR A 164 6.27 4.66 5.88
N ILE A 165 5.88 5.43 6.89
CA ILE A 165 4.50 5.49 7.39
C ILE A 165 3.72 6.41 6.48
N PHE A 166 2.65 5.90 5.84
CA PHE A 166 1.89 6.66 4.85
C PHE A 166 0.37 6.69 5.09
N GLY A 167 -0.10 6.15 6.21
CA GLY A 167 -1.50 6.18 6.59
C GLY A 167 -1.77 5.65 7.99
N GLU A 168 -3.03 5.73 8.39
CA GLU A 168 -3.53 5.21 9.66
C GLU A 168 -4.93 4.64 9.51
N VAL A 169 -5.24 3.59 10.25
CA VAL A 169 -6.59 3.02 10.34
C VAL A 169 -7.48 3.99 11.12
N ILE A 170 -8.62 4.33 10.54
CA ILE A 170 -9.63 5.19 11.17
C ILE A 170 -10.91 4.44 11.52
N THR A 171 -11.22 3.33 10.82
CA THR A 171 -12.28 2.38 11.20
C THR A 171 -11.88 0.95 10.86
N GLY A 172 -12.41 -0.04 11.58
CA GLY A 172 -12.12 -1.45 11.33
C GLY A 172 -10.80 -1.94 11.92
N TYR A 173 -10.28 -1.29 12.98
CA TYR A 173 -9.08 -1.76 13.65
C TYR A 173 -9.28 -3.16 14.29
N ASP A 174 -10.48 -3.46 14.76
CA ASP A 174 -10.88 -4.80 15.22
C ASP A 174 -10.73 -5.87 14.13
N VAL A 175 -10.96 -5.51 12.86
CA VAL A 175 -10.69 -6.40 11.71
C VAL A 175 -9.18 -6.62 11.53
N VAL A 176 -8.37 -5.58 11.72
CA VAL A 176 -6.89 -5.71 11.68
C VAL A 176 -6.41 -6.69 12.76
N GLU A 177 -6.90 -6.55 13.99
CA GLU A 177 -6.57 -7.46 15.09
C GLU A 177 -7.05 -8.89 14.81
N LYS A 178 -8.30 -9.03 14.28
CA LYS A 178 -8.84 -10.32 13.88
C LYS A 178 -7.95 -11.02 12.86
N ILE A 179 -7.50 -10.31 11.82
CA ILE A 179 -6.56 -10.84 10.80
C ILE A 179 -5.23 -11.20 11.45
N GLY A 180 -4.70 -10.37 12.34
CA GLY A 180 -3.44 -10.62 13.04
C GLY A 180 -3.45 -11.88 13.92
N ASN A 181 -4.64 -12.34 14.32
CA ASN A 181 -4.83 -13.48 15.22
C ASN A 181 -5.38 -14.75 14.52
N VAL A 182 -5.50 -14.78 13.19
CA VAL A 182 -5.95 -16.00 12.50
C VAL A 182 -4.92 -17.14 12.68
N PRO A 183 -5.35 -18.41 12.62
CA PRO A 183 -4.44 -19.55 12.60
C PRO A 183 -3.43 -19.43 11.45
N ARG A 184 -2.13 -19.59 11.75
CA ARG A 184 -1.05 -19.43 10.81
C ARG A 184 -0.03 -20.57 10.88
N SER A 185 0.80 -20.72 9.85
CA SER A 185 1.92 -21.63 9.82
C SER A 185 3.11 -21.11 10.68
N ALA A 186 4.17 -21.90 10.78
CA ALA A 186 5.41 -21.49 11.46
C ALA A 186 6.10 -20.30 10.76
N GLU A 187 5.83 -20.10 9.47
CA GLU A 187 6.32 -18.99 8.65
C GLU A 187 5.37 -17.77 8.68
N ASP A 188 4.47 -17.69 9.66
CA ASP A 188 3.51 -16.61 9.86
C ASP A 188 2.46 -16.44 8.73
N ARG A 189 2.28 -17.45 7.87
CA ARG A 189 1.29 -17.45 6.80
C ARG A 189 -0.08 -17.90 7.31
N PRO A 190 -1.18 -17.15 7.07
CA PRO A 190 -2.52 -17.62 7.39
C PRO A 190 -2.81 -18.99 6.78
N GLN A 191 -3.31 -19.94 7.59
CA GLN A 191 -3.69 -21.28 7.11
C GLN A 191 -4.87 -21.23 6.14
N THR A 192 -5.84 -20.35 6.41
CA THR A 192 -6.89 -19.97 5.46
C THR A 192 -6.53 -18.62 4.87
N PRO A 193 -6.43 -18.47 3.53
CA PRO A 193 -6.09 -17.21 2.91
C PRO A 193 -7.00 -16.06 3.35
N VAL A 194 -6.40 -14.97 3.83
CA VAL A 194 -7.10 -13.71 4.08
C VAL A 194 -6.96 -12.85 2.84
N VAL A 195 -8.05 -12.72 2.09
CA VAL A 195 -8.05 -12.03 0.79
C VAL A 195 -8.36 -10.55 0.98
N LEU A 196 -7.57 -9.70 0.34
CA LEU A 196 -7.90 -8.31 0.07
C LEU A 196 -8.71 -8.30 -1.24
N GLU A 197 -10.03 -8.21 -1.12
CA GLU A 197 -10.94 -8.35 -2.26
C GLU A 197 -10.83 -7.14 -3.20
N THR A 198 -10.84 -5.93 -2.64
CA THR A 198 -10.68 -4.69 -3.39
C THR A 198 -10.35 -3.51 -2.49
N ILE A 199 -9.82 -2.43 -3.08
CA ILE A 199 -9.61 -1.13 -2.42
C ILE A 199 -10.42 -0.08 -3.16
N THR A 200 -11.29 0.64 -2.44
CA THR A 200 -12.00 1.80 -2.96
C THR A 200 -11.51 3.08 -2.30
N LEU A 201 -11.52 4.20 -3.05
CA LEU A 201 -11.02 5.48 -2.57
C LEU A 201 -12.16 6.49 -2.38
N SER A 202 -11.99 7.40 -1.40
CA SER A 202 -12.89 8.51 -1.12
C SER A 202 -12.08 9.76 -0.74
N ASP A 203 -12.58 10.94 -1.09
CA ASP A 203 -12.07 12.23 -0.61
C ASP A 203 -12.88 12.76 0.59
N LYS A 204 -13.83 11.97 1.07
CA LYS A 204 -14.61 12.24 2.28
C LYS A 204 -14.26 11.23 3.35
N ALA A 205 -14.06 11.71 4.58
CA ALA A 205 -13.96 10.84 5.74
C ALA A 205 -15.20 9.92 5.81
N PRO A 206 -15.04 8.62 6.11
CA PRO A 206 -16.19 7.77 6.35
C PRO A 206 -17.02 8.36 7.49
N ASN A 207 -18.32 8.28 7.39
CA ASN A 207 -19.17 8.59 8.54
C ASN A 207 -18.75 7.69 9.69
N ALA A 208 -18.50 8.26 10.86
CA ALA A 208 -18.19 7.46 12.05
C ALA A 208 -19.27 6.37 12.18
N PRO A 209 -18.90 5.11 12.46
CA PRO A 209 -19.89 4.08 12.75
C PRO A 209 -20.81 4.63 13.85
N ALA A 210 -22.13 4.54 13.65
CA ALA A 210 -23.08 4.89 14.71
C ALA A 210 -22.64 4.19 15.99
N ALA A 211 -22.44 4.95 17.07
CA ALA A 211 -22.06 4.38 18.36
C ALA A 211 -23.01 3.21 18.67
N PRO A 212 -22.50 2.07 19.15
CA PRO A 212 -23.33 0.94 19.46
C PRO A 212 -24.44 1.40 20.40
N LYS A 213 -25.69 1.15 19.99
CA LYS A 213 -26.86 1.51 20.76
C LYS A 213 -26.72 0.89 22.17
N PRO A 214 -26.85 1.68 23.26
CA PRO A 214 -26.73 1.10 24.59
C PRO A 214 -27.62 -0.13 24.72
N ALA A 215 -27.05 -1.23 25.21
CA ALA A 215 -27.82 -2.44 25.47
C ALA A 215 -28.97 -2.09 26.42
N ALA A 216 -30.19 -2.46 26.06
CA ALA A 216 -31.35 -2.27 26.92
C ALA A 216 -31.08 -2.91 28.29
N PRO A 217 -31.44 -2.27 29.40
CA PRO A 217 -31.25 -2.84 30.72
C PRO A 217 -31.95 -4.18 30.82
N LYS A 218 -31.23 -5.22 31.23
CA LYS A 218 -31.81 -6.55 31.51
C LYS A 218 -32.83 -6.37 32.62
N SER A 219 -34.11 -6.62 32.33
CA SER A 219 -35.15 -6.67 33.33
C SER A 219 -34.83 -7.79 34.32
N THR A 220 -34.62 -7.45 35.56
CA THR A 220 -34.49 -8.41 36.65
C THR A 220 -35.90 -9.02 36.90
N PRO A 221 -36.06 -10.36 36.88
CA PRO A 221 -37.32 -10.94 37.29
C PRO A 221 -37.52 -10.74 38.79
N ARG A 222 -38.74 -10.35 39.18
CA ARG A 222 -39.22 -10.36 40.59
C ARG A 222 -39.44 -11.77 41.06
#